data_b02b42cdb32635ea983f3850a837c17e
#
_entry.id   b02b42cdb32635ea983f3850a837c17e
#
_cell.length_a   1.000
_cell.length_b   1.000
_cell.length_c   1.000
_cell.angle_alpha   90.00
_cell.angle_beta   90.00
_cell.angle_gamma   90.00
#
_symmetry.space_group_name_H-M   'P 1'
#
loop_
_entity.id
_entity.type
_entity.pdbx_description
1 polymer ?
#
loop_
_entity_poly.entity_id
_entity_poly.type
_entity_poly.pdbx_seq_one_letter_code
_entity_poly.pdbx_strand_id
1 'polypeptide(L)'
;MNRIIIDTREDFEFNESHVDGAINISPSVFATGKIPPELASTPKDTEIIVYCRSGQRSNTVGQILRMHGFTNIVNGINEQHVTKRLNEAV
;
A
#
# COMPACT_ATOMS: atom_id res chain seq x y z
N MET A 1 -17.65 1.21 -0.22
CA MET A 1 -16.51 1.59 -1.06
C MET A 1 -15.30 0.76 -0.69
N ASN A 2 -14.66 0.18 -1.68
CA ASN A 2 -13.53 -0.71 -1.42
C ASN A 2 -12.23 0.09 -1.26
N ARG A 3 -11.46 -0.33 -0.27
CA ARG A 3 -10.17 0.27 0.03
C ARG A 3 -9.19 -0.86 0.28
N ILE A 4 -7.99 -0.72 -0.25
CA ILE A 4 -6.90 -1.66 -0.01
C ILE A 4 -5.79 -0.92 0.72
N ILE A 5 -5.26 -1.52 1.78
CA ILE A 5 -4.12 -0.98 2.52
C ILE A 5 -2.97 -1.93 2.32
N ILE A 6 -1.85 -1.42 1.79
CA ILE A 6 -0.68 -2.22 1.49
C ILE A 6 0.48 -1.76 2.37
N ASP A 7 1.02 -2.69 3.14
CA ASP A 7 2.27 -2.51 3.88
C ASP A 7 3.40 -2.98 2.99
N THR A 8 4.25 -2.05 2.54
CA THR A 8 5.36 -2.36 1.64
C THR A 8 6.68 -2.58 2.38
N ARG A 9 6.61 -2.82 3.69
CA ARG A 9 7.81 -3.15 4.47
C ARG A 9 8.12 -4.64 4.32
N GLU A 10 9.24 -5.06 4.91
CA GLU A 10 9.59 -6.47 4.94
C GLU A 10 8.62 -7.24 5.84
N ASP A 11 8.54 -8.55 5.63
CA ASP A 11 7.58 -9.38 6.37
C ASP A 11 7.82 -9.35 7.88
N PHE A 12 9.09 -9.28 8.31
CA PHE A 12 9.37 -9.24 9.75
C PHE A 12 8.88 -7.94 10.38
N GLU A 13 8.92 -6.83 9.64
CA GLU A 13 8.37 -5.55 10.11
C GLU A 13 6.85 -5.64 10.24
N PHE A 14 6.19 -6.21 9.24
CA PHE A 14 4.75 -6.41 9.23
C PHE A 14 4.32 -7.31 10.39
N ASN A 15 5.09 -8.37 10.67
CA ASN A 15 4.76 -9.32 11.73
C ASN A 15 4.90 -8.71 13.12
N GLU A 16 5.75 -7.70 13.29
CA GLU A 16 5.86 -6.99 14.57
C GLU A 16 4.61 -6.17 14.86
N SER A 17 4.18 -5.39 13.90
CA SER A 17 2.94 -4.62 13.98
C SER A 17 2.59 -4.10 12.59
N HIS A 18 1.31 -3.93 12.31
CA HIS A 18 0.86 -3.36 11.05
C HIS A 18 -0.53 -2.76 11.25
N VAL A 19 -0.94 -1.94 10.28
CA VAL A 19 -2.29 -1.37 10.27
C VAL A 19 -3.30 -2.49 10.12
N ASP A 20 -4.34 -2.44 10.94
CA ASP A 20 -5.40 -3.45 10.91
C ASP A 20 -6.02 -3.51 9.51
N GLY A 21 -6.10 -4.72 8.95
CA GLY A 21 -6.61 -4.93 7.61
C GLY A 21 -5.59 -4.76 6.49
N ALA A 22 -4.35 -4.37 6.80
CA ALA A 22 -3.32 -4.23 5.78
C ALA A 22 -2.83 -5.58 5.27
N ILE A 23 -2.47 -5.62 3.99
CA ILE A 23 -1.79 -6.79 3.42
C ILE A 23 -0.33 -6.43 3.19
N ASN A 24 0.56 -7.41 3.40
CA ASN A 24 1.99 -7.19 3.24
C ASN A 24 2.41 -7.61 1.83
N ILE A 25 2.89 -6.65 1.06
CA ILE A 25 3.50 -6.91 -0.25
C ILE A 25 4.81 -6.15 -0.28
N SER A 26 5.92 -6.86 -0.14
CA SER A 26 7.22 -6.22 -0.02
C SER A 26 7.65 -5.54 -1.32
N PRO A 27 8.56 -4.57 -1.25
CA PRO A 27 9.01 -3.84 -2.45
C PRO A 27 9.57 -4.74 -3.53
N SER A 28 10.20 -5.86 -3.16
CA SER A 28 10.80 -6.77 -4.13
C SER A 28 9.77 -7.35 -5.10
N VAL A 29 8.53 -7.50 -4.67
CA VAL A 29 7.45 -8.00 -5.53
C VAL A 29 7.16 -7.00 -6.64
N PHE A 30 7.21 -5.69 -6.32
CA PHE A 30 6.96 -4.63 -7.30
C PHE A 30 8.19 -4.32 -8.15
N ALA A 31 9.38 -4.73 -7.71
CA ALA A 31 10.64 -4.41 -8.41
C ALA A 31 10.71 -5.02 -9.81
N THR A 32 9.94 -6.08 -10.07
CA THR A 32 9.87 -6.70 -11.40
C THR A 32 9.06 -5.87 -12.39
N GLY A 33 8.37 -4.82 -11.92
CA GLY A 33 7.49 -4.01 -12.75
C GLY A 33 6.14 -4.67 -13.03
N LYS A 34 5.85 -5.79 -12.39
CA LYS A 34 4.59 -6.51 -12.57
C LYS A 34 3.65 -6.23 -11.40
N ILE A 35 2.35 -6.37 -11.66
CA ILE A 35 1.34 -6.24 -10.62
C ILE A 35 1.24 -7.56 -9.86
N PRO A 36 1.27 -7.53 -8.52
CA PRO A 36 1.11 -8.76 -7.73
C PRO A 36 -0.26 -9.40 -7.96
N PRO A 37 -0.35 -10.73 -7.84
CA PRO A 37 -1.63 -11.42 -8.04
C PRO A 37 -2.76 -10.87 -7.16
N GLU A 38 -2.44 -10.39 -5.97
CA GLU A 38 -3.42 -9.81 -5.04
C GLU A 38 -4.16 -8.61 -5.64
N LEU A 39 -3.55 -7.93 -6.60
CA LEU A 39 -4.11 -6.73 -7.22
C LEU A 39 -4.56 -6.97 -8.67
N ALA A 40 -4.40 -8.19 -9.18
CA ALA A 40 -4.61 -8.46 -10.61
C ALA A 40 -6.04 -8.17 -11.06
N SER A 41 -7.03 -8.42 -10.21
CA SER A 41 -8.44 -8.19 -10.55
C SER A 41 -9.03 -6.96 -9.85
N THR A 42 -8.18 -6.13 -9.23
CA THR A 42 -8.63 -4.93 -8.52
C THR A 42 -9.04 -3.85 -9.53
N PRO A 43 -10.23 -3.26 -9.38
CA PRO A 43 -10.61 -2.12 -10.24
C PRO A 43 -9.61 -0.98 -10.11
N LYS A 44 -9.35 -0.31 -11.22
CA LYS A 44 -8.28 0.70 -11.29
C LYS A 44 -8.57 1.96 -10.49
N ASP A 45 -9.82 2.22 -10.13
CA ASP A 45 -10.21 3.37 -9.33
C ASP A 45 -10.34 3.06 -7.83
N THR A 46 -10.05 1.83 -7.42
CA THR A 46 -10.05 1.45 -6.01
C THR A 46 -9.04 2.31 -5.25
N GLU A 47 -9.44 2.80 -4.08
CA GLU A 47 -8.51 3.54 -3.23
C GLU A 47 -7.46 2.57 -2.68
N ILE A 48 -6.19 2.86 -2.94
CA ILE A 48 -5.08 2.05 -2.45
C ILE A 48 -4.18 2.95 -1.60
N ILE A 49 -4.08 2.61 -0.31
CA ILE A 49 -3.18 3.31 0.61
C ILE A 49 -1.96 2.42 0.77
N VAL A 50 -0.79 2.95 0.41
CA VAL A 50 0.48 2.23 0.58
C VAL A 50 1.30 2.93 1.65
N TYR A 51 1.93 2.17 2.52
CA TYR A 51 2.78 2.76 3.56
C TYR A 51 4.03 1.89 3.79
N CYS A 52 5.03 2.51 4.39
CA CYS A 52 6.25 1.85 4.83
C CYS A 52 6.68 2.46 6.16
N ARG A 53 7.95 2.82 6.35
CA ARG A 53 8.38 3.47 7.58
C ARG A 53 8.49 4.98 7.44
N SER A 54 8.96 5.47 6.28
CA SER A 54 9.24 6.89 6.07
C SER A 54 8.55 7.44 4.81
N GLY A 55 7.86 6.61 4.05
CA GLY A 55 7.20 7.04 2.82
C GLY A 55 8.00 6.82 1.56
N GLN A 56 9.28 6.45 1.64
CA GLN A 56 10.13 6.27 0.46
C GLN A 56 9.78 5.01 -0.33
N ARG A 57 9.71 3.87 0.34
CA ARG A 57 9.36 2.60 -0.30
C ARG A 57 7.94 2.67 -0.86
N SER A 58 7.01 3.23 -0.08
CA SER A 58 5.63 3.36 -0.50
C SER A 58 5.46 4.35 -1.65
N ASN A 59 6.27 5.41 -1.70
CA ASN A 59 6.24 6.33 -2.83
C ASN A 59 6.64 5.62 -4.13
N THR A 60 7.69 4.81 -4.08
CA THR A 60 8.13 4.03 -5.24
C THR A 60 7.04 3.06 -5.70
N VAL A 61 6.46 2.32 -4.76
CA VAL A 61 5.38 1.38 -5.07
C VAL A 61 4.18 2.11 -5.66
N GLY A 62 3.83 3.26 -5.10
CA GLY A 62 2.72 4.08 -5.62
C GLY A 62 2.94 4.50 -7.06
N GLN A 63 4.17 4.85 -7.42
CA GLN A 63 4.50 5.21 -8.80
C GLN A 63 4.33 4.01 -9.74
N ILE A 64 4.77 2.83 -9.31
CA ILE A 64 4.61 1.61 -10.11
C ILE A 64 3.12 1.32 -10.33
N LEU A 65 2.31 1.43 -9.28
CA LEU A 65 0.88 1.21 -9.40
C LEU A 65 0.24 2.19 -10.38
N ARG A 66 0.63 3.47 -10.32
CA ARG A 66 0.12 4.46 -11.29
C ARG A 66 0.50 4.12 -12.71
N MET A 67 1.69 3.60 -12.93
CA MET A 67 2.13 3.17 -14.26
C MET A 67 1.27 2.05 -14.81
N HIS A 68 0.67 1.25 -13.94
CA HIS A 68 -0.25 0.18 -14.32
C HIS A 68 -1.71 0.62 -14.38
N GLY A 69 -1.97 1.91 -14.30
CA GLY A 69 -3.31 2.46 -14.51
C GLY A 69 -4.15 2.67 -13.27
N PHE A 70 -3.61 2.38 -12.07
CA PHE A 70 -4.32 2.67 -10.83
C PHE A 70 -4.33 4.19 -10.61
N THR A 71 -5.51 4.75 -10.36
CA THR A 71 -5.70 6.20 -10.36
C THR A 71 -5.91 6.81 -8.98
N ASN A 72 -6.14 5.98 -7.95
CA ASN A 72 -6.50 6.47 -6.62
C ASN A 72 -5.51 5.95 -5.57
N ILE A 73 -4.27 6.41 -5.67
CA ILE A 73 -3.17 5.97 -4.83
C ILE A 73 -2.87 7.03 -3.78
N VAL A 74 -2.77 6.61 -2.53
CA VAL A 74 -2.40 7.47 -1.41
C VAL A 74 -1.12 6.94 -0.79
N ASN A 75 -0.10 7.79 -0.66
CA ASN A 75 1.09 7.44 0.11
C ASN A 75 0.78 7.69 1.59
N GLY A 76 0.55 6.61 2.34
CA GLY A 76 0.21 6.69 3.76
C GLY A 76 1.39 6.96 4.67
N ILE A 77 2.61 6.88 4.14
CA ILE A 77 3.88 7.19 4.79
C ILE A 77 4.28 6.12 5.79
N ASN A 78 3.58 5.98 6.90
CA ASN A 78 3.91 5.00 7.94
C ASN A 78 2.64 4.51 8.64
N GLU A 79 2.83 3.54 9.53
CA GLU A 79 1.72 2.89 10.23
C GLU A 79 0.88 3.89 11.03
N GLN A 80 1.55 4.80 11.73
CA GLN A 80 0.87 5.79 12.58
C GLN A 80 0.04 6.75 11.74
N HIS A 81 0.58 7.21 10.62
CA HIS A 81 -0.10 8.12 9.71
C HIS A 81 -1.36 7.49 9.14
N VAL A 82 -1.28 6.23 8.72
CA VAL A 82 -2.43 5.51 8.15
C VAL A 82 -3.49 5.30 9.23
N THR A 83 -3.09 4.86 10.41
CA THR A 83 -4.02 4.63 11.52
C THR A 83 -4.78 5.92 11.85
N LYS A 84 -4.07 7.04 11.92
CA LYS A 84 -4.69 8.34 12.19
C LYS A 84 -5.68 8.71 11.08
N ARG A 85 -5.29 8.53 9.82
CA ARG A 85 -6.14 8.81 8.67
C ARG A 85 -7.44 8.00 8.71
N LEU A 86 -7.34 6.71 9.04
CA LEU A 86 -8.52 5.85 9.14
C LEU A 86 -9.45 6.32 10.27
N ASN A 87 -8.88 6.73 11.39
CA ASN A 87 -9.68 7.21 12.52
C ASN A 87 -10.35 8.54 12.22
N GLU A 88 -9.74 9.38 11.41
CA GLU A 88 -10.30 10.68 11.02
C GLU A 88 -11.36 10.58 9.93
N ALA A 89 -11.43 9.44 9.25
CA ALA A 89 -12.36 9.23 8.14
C ALA A 89 -13.77 8.88 8.61
N VAL A 90 -14.01 8.83 9.90
CA VAL A 90 -15.31 8.49 10.48
C VAL A 90 -16.28 9.66 10.39
#